data_7dd5ec7e875caba9151641c8cd3595fa
#
_entry.id   7dd5ec7e875caba9151641c8cd3595fa
#
_cell.length_a   1.000
_cell.length_b   1.000
_cell.length_c   1.000
_cell.angle_alpha   90.00
_cell.angle_beta   90.00
_cell.angle_gamma   90.00
#
_symmetry.space_group_name_H-M   'P 1'
#
loop_
_entity.id
_entity.type
_entity.pdbx_description
1 polymer ?
#
loop_
_entity_poly.entity_id
_entity_poly.type
_entity_poly.pdbx_seq_one_letter_code
_entity_poly.pdbx_strand_id
1 'polypeptide(L)'
;GLTMKQNVLLAFITAASLILFSTLGNYVNKFKRIFQISSVIIALAIGTFSAYLMGGFNTQGIKDASFFSMPKLLFLDYGIHFEISAIITMIIIYMVLLAETTGTWYAVSSVINEPLSDTQVNKGVIGEGIGCLAAALVGATPVTGYSTNAGIISITGVASRKVFVMASFWFIGLSFLGKLSAVINSIPSAVIGGVFSVVCIIILLNGFRVVKNLDFSERELYIIGVPLMFTIGLLFIPAELKASAPQLLQYLIGSPIAVGAIVAIIMNKLIPLEK
;
A
#
# COMPACT_ATOMS: atom_id res chain seq x y z
N GLY A 1 -3.56 -17.52 22.16
CA GLY A 1 -3.40 -17.15 20.75
C GLY A 1 -3.21 -18.41 19.88
N LEU A 2 -3.43 -18.28 18.59
CA LEU A 2 -3.24 -19.37 17.63
C LEU A 2 -1.78 -19.83 17.57
N THR A 3 -1.56 -21.13 17.37
CA THR A 3 -0.23 -21.68 17.11
C THR A 3 0.32 -21.21 15.74
N MET A 4 1.64 -21.31 15.54
CA MET A 4 2.26 -20.93 14.27
C MET A 4 1.66 -21.70 13.07
N LYS A 5 1.38 -23.02 13.25
CA LYS A 5 0.75 -23.84 12.21
C LYS A 5 -0.66 -23.35 11.86
N GLN A 6 -1.45 -22.97 12.87
CA GLN A 6 -2.80 -22.44 12.68
C GLN A 6 -2.77 -21.08 11.97
N ASN A 7 -1.81 -20.20 12.29
CA ASN A 7 -1.63 -18.92 11.60
C ASN A 7 -1.29 -19.10 10.12
N VAL A 8 -0.38 -20.04 9.78
CA VAL A 8 -0.04 -20.35 8.38
C VAL A 8 -1.25 -20.92 7.63
N LEU A 9 -1.99 -21.86 8.25
CA LEU A 9 -3.19 -22.41 7.65
C LEU A 9 -4.26 -21.34 7.41
N LEU A 10 -4.43 -20.42 8.36
CA LEU A 10 -5.39 -19.33 8.27
C LEU A 10 -5.03 -18.34 7.15
N ALA A 11 -3.74 -17.98 7.02
CA ALA A 11 -3.25 -17.14 5.93
C ALA A 11 -3.49 -17.82 4.57
N PHE A 12 -3.23 -19.13 4.49
CA PHE A 12 -3.47 -19.92 3.27
C PHE A 12 -4.96 -19.98 2.89
N ILE A 13 -5.85 -20.25 3.85
CA ILE A 13 -7.31 -20.26 3.62
C ILE A 13 -7.76 -18.90 3.08
N THR A 14 -7.27 -17.82 3.68
CA THR A 14 -7.64 -16.45 3.28
C THR A 14 -7.13 -16.11 1.88
N ALA A 15 -5.87 -16.43 1.57
CA ALA A 15 -5.29 -16.24 0.25
C ALA A 15 -6.02 -17.07 -0.83
N ALA A 16 -6.29 -18.33 -0.54
CA ALA A 16 -7.03 -19.22 -1.44
C ALA A 16 -8.46 -18.72 -1.69
N SER A 17 -9.15 -18.23 -0.66
CA SER A 17 -10.47 -17.61 -0.78
C SER A 17 -10.43 -16.38 -1.68
N LEU A 18 -9.42 -15.51 -1.50
CA LEU A 18 -9.26 -14.31 -2.33
C LEU A 18 -9.09 -14.68 -3.81
N ILE A 19 -8.19 -15.63 -4.11
CA ILE A 19 -7.94 -16.11 -5.47
C ILE A 19 -9.21 -16.75 -6.06
N LEU A 20 -9.88 -17.60 -5.30
CA LEU A 20 -11.10 -18.27 -5.73
C LEU A 20 -12.19 -17.28 -6.13
N PHE A 21 -12.53 -16.33 -5.24
CA PHE A 21 -13.59 -15.36 -5.50
C PHE A 21 -13.22 -14.33 -6.57
N SER A 22 -11.95 -13.96 -6.68
CA SER A 22 -11.45 -13.13 -7.77
C SER A 22 -11.56 -13.82 -9.12
N THR A 23 -11.29 -15.14 -9.20
CA THR A 23 -11.37 -15.93 -10.45
C THR A 23 -12.80 -16.34 -10.77
N LEU A 24 -13.63 -16.68 -9.78
CA LEU A 24 -15.05 -17.00 -9.98
C LEU A 24 -15.79 -15.88 -10.74
N GLY A 25 -15.42 -14.63 -10.51
CA GLY A 25 -15.94 -13.51 -11.27
C GLY A 25 -15.77 -13.64 -12.78
N ASN A 26 -14.78 -14.39 -13.25
CA ASN A 26 -14.57 -14.61 -14.69
C ASN A 26 -15.55 -15.64 -15.29
N TYR A 27 -16.11 -16.53 -14.48
CA TYR A 27 -17.06 -17.56 -14.92
C TYR A 27 -18.51 -17.08 -14.85
N VAL A 28 -18.83 -16.08 -14.00
CA VAL A 28 -20.19 -15.58 -13.80
C VAL A 28 -20.31 -14.18 -14.43
N ASN A 29 -20.53 -14.13 -15.74
CA ASN A 29 -20.55 -12.87 -16.51
C ASN A 29 -21.46 -11.78 -15.94
N LYS A 30 -22.61 -12.14 -15.37
CA LYS A 30 -23.59 -11.17 -14.83
C LYS A 30 -23.11 -10.48 -13.54
N PHE A 31 -22.28 -11.15 -12.74
CA PHE A 31 -21.81 -10.66 -11.43
C PHE A 31 -20.28 -10.51 -11.37
N LYS A 32 -19.59 -10.64 -12.49
CA LYS A 32 -18.13 -10.57 -12.59
C LYS A 32 -17.55 -9.41 -11.79
N ARG A 33 -18.10 -8.23 -12.00
CA ARG A 33 -17.63 -6.99 -11.36
C ARG A 33 -17.82 -7.00 -9.85
N ILE A 34 -18.96 -7.49 -9.37
CA ILE A 34 -19.27 -7.56 -7.93
C ILE A 34 -18.31 -8.53 -7.26
N PHE A 35 -18.10 -9.73 -7.82
CA PHE A 35 -17.18 -10.71 -7.26
C PHE A 35 -15.74 -10.22 -7.22
N GLN A 36 -15.26 -9.53 -8.26
CA GLN A 36 -13.91 -9.00 -8.30
C GLN A 36 -13.68 -7.89 -7.26
N ILE A 37 -14.63 -6.97 -7.11
CA ILE A 37 -14.51 -5.86 -6.13
C ILE A 37 -14.68 -6.39 -4.70
N SER A 38 -15.61 -7.31 -4.49
CA SER A 38 -15.92 -7.85 -3.15
C SER A 38 -14.99 -8.98 -2.72
N SER A 39 -14.12 -9.50 -3.60
CA SER A 39 -13.26 -10.66 -3.31
C SER A 39 -12.40 -10.48 -2.05
N VAL A 40 -11.85 -9.29 -1.84
CA VAL A 40 -11.04 -8.95 -0.67
C VAL A 40 -11.89 -9.00 0.60
N ILE A 41 -13.08 -8.39 0.58
CA ILE A 41 -13.99 -8.34 1.73
C ILE A 41 -14.46 -9.76 2.08
N ILE A 42 -14.81 -10.56 1.06
CA ILE A 42 -15.23 -11.95 1.24
C ILE A 42 -14.09 -12.79 1.82
N ALA A 43 -12.87 -12.62 1.30
CA ALA A 43 -11.71 -13.33 1.82
C ALA A 43 -11.40 -12.97 3.28
N LEU A 44 -11.47 -11.68 3.64
CA LEU A 44 -11.32 -11.23 5.02
C LEU A 44 -12.43 -11.81 5.93
N ALA A 45 -13.67 -11.84 5.45
CA ALA A 45 -14.79 -12.42 6.21
C ALA A 45 -14.61 -13.94 6.42
N ILE A 46 -14.25 -14.70 5.37
CA ILE A 46 -13.99 -16.14 5.47
C ILE A 46 -12.80 -16.41 6.38
N GLY A 47 -11.69 -15.67 6.21
CA GLY A 47 -10.51 -15.80 7.05
C GLY A 47 -10.80 -15.51 8.52
N THR A 48 -11.54 -14.43 8.81
CA THR A 48 -11.93 -14.05 10.17
C THR A 48 -12.89 -15.08 10.78
N PHE A 49 -13.84 -15.60 10.01
CA PHE A 49 -14.74 -16.66 10.45
C PHE A 49 -13.97 -17.95 10.74
N SER A 50 -13.02 -18.32 9.90
CA SER A 50 -12.15 -19.47 10.14
C SER A 50 -11.32 -19.28 11.41
N ALA A 51 -10.80 -18.08 11.66
CA ALA A 51 -10.09 -17.74 12.88
C ALA A 51 -10.99 -17.86 14.13
N TYR A 52 -12.25 -17.46 14.02
CA TYR A 52 -13.24 -17.62 15.08
C TYR A 52 -13.45 -19.10 15.42
N LEU A 53 -13.63 -19.96 14.42
CA LEU A 53 -13.78 -21.42 14.61
C LEU A 53 -12.54 -22.07 15.24
N MET A 54 -11.36 -21.53 14.98
CA MET A 54 -10.09 -21.99 15.57
C MET A 54 -9.82 -21.40 16.96
N GLY A 55 -10.72 -20.58 17.52
CA GLY A 55 -10.55 -19.93 18.82
C GLY A 55 -9.53 -18.79 18.83
N GLY A 56 -9.14 -18.28 17.66
CA GLY A 56 -8.17 -17.20 17.51
C GLY A 56 -8.76 -15.80 17.37
N PHE A 57 -10.08 -15.66 17.47
CA PHE A 57 -10.77 -14.38 17.32
C PHE A 57 -11.25 -13.86 18.68
N ASN A 58 -10.77 -12.69 19.08
CA ASN A 58 -11.17 -12.05 20.32
C ASN A 58 -12.30 -11.04 20.09
N THR A 59 -13.49 -11.35 20.62
CA THR A 59 -14.67 -10.49 20.51
C THR A 59 -14.76 -9.44 21.60
N GLN A 60 -13.90 -9.51 22.64
CA GLN A 60 -13.98 -8.63 23.81
C GLN A 60 -13.77 -7.16 23.41
N GLY A 61 -12.76 -6.89 22.59
CA GLY A 61 -12.50 -5.54 22.09
C GLY A 61 -13.66 -4.91 21.30
N ILE A 62 -14.47 -5.74 20.63
CA ILE A 62 -15.66 -5.28 19.90
C ILE A 62 -16.80 -4.94 20.86
N LYS A 63 -16.96 -5.76 21.93
CA LYS A 63 -18.02 -5.55 22.95
C LYS A 63 -17.77 -4.26 23.73
N ASP A 64 -16.50 -4.04 24.11
CA ASP A 64 -16.08 -2.92 24.95
C ASP A 64 -15.92 -1.60 24.15
N ALA A 65 -15.87 -1.68 22.82
CA ALA A 65 -15.72 -0.52 21.96
C ALA A 65 -16.98 0.38 22.02
N SER A 66 -16.75 1.67 22.16
CA SER A 66 -17.79 2.69 22.01
C SER A 66 -18.35 2.67 20.59
N PHE A 67 -19.67 2.90 20.45
CA PHE A 67 -20.28 3.02 19.13
C PHE A 67 -19.73 4.21 18.36
N PHE A 68 -19.48 5.31 19.06
CA PHE A 68 -18.89 6.52 18.51
C PHE A 68 -17.55 6.80 19.20
N SER A 69 -16.51 7.10 18.43
CA SER A 69 -15.20 7.48 18.93
C SER A 69 -14.64 8.66 18.14
N MET A 70 -14.06 9.61 18.88
CA MET A 70 -13.35 10.73 18.25
C MET A 70 -11.91 10.31 17.91
N PRO A 71 -11.38 10.73 16.75
CA PRO A 71 -9.97 10.54 16.46
C PRO A 71 -9.11 11.26 17.48
N LYS A 72 -8.08 10.58 17.97
CA LYS A 72 -7.13 11.18 18.92
C LYS A 72 -6.09 11.97 18.12
N LEU A 73 -5.77 13.15 18.60
CA LEU A 73 -4.67 13.95 18.05
C LEU A 73 -3.37 13.52 18.75
N LEU A 74 -2.62 12.63 18.10
CA LEU A 74 -1.44 12.00 18.70
C LEU A 74 -0.36 13.00 19.15
N PHE A 75 -0.26 14.14 18.49
CA PHE A 75 0.69 15.17 18.89
C PHE A 75 0.39 15.78 20.27
N LEU A 76 -0.84 15.68 20.77
CA LEU A 76 -1.20 16.12 22.11
C LEU A 76 -0.74 15.13 23.19
N ASP A 77 -0.74 13.82 22.86
CA ASP A 77 -0.37 12.76 23.79
C ASP A 77 1.15 12.51 23.82
N TYR A 78 1.83 12.62 22.69
CA TYR A 78 3.26 12.26 22.52
C TYR A 78 4.18 13.44 22.24
N GLY A 79 3.63 14.64 21.99
CA GLY A 79 4.39 15.80 21.55
C GLY A 79 4.89 15.68 20.12
N ILE A 80 5.65 16.71 19.69
CA ILE A 80 6.29 16.73 18.37
C ILE A 80 7.80 16.75 18.61
N HIS A 81 8.48 15.72 18.10
CA HIS A 81 9.94 15.62 18.17
C HIS A 81 10.51 15.70 16.76
N PHE A 82 11.47 16.59 16.58
CA PHE A 82 12.18 16.74 15.29
C PHE A 82 13.52 16.04 15.38
N GLU A 83 13.69 15.01 14.54
CA GLU A 83 14.92 14.28 14.38
C GLU A 83 15.41 14.40 12.94
N ILE A 84 16.60 15.00 12.76
CA ILE A 84 17.14 15.34 11.43
C ILE A 84 17.30 14.08 10.54
N SER A 85 17.78 12.98 11.11
CA SER A 85 17.94 11.71 10.39
C SER A 85 16.60 11.14 9.90
N ALA A 86 15.56 11.21 10.72
CA ALA A 86 14.21 10.81 10.34
C ALA A 86 13.65 11.72 9.23
N ILE A 87 13.83 13.03 9.34
CA ILE A 87 13.38 14.00 8.34
C ILE A 87 14.04 13.72 6.98
N ILE A 88 15.36 13.56 6.93
CA ILE A 88 16.09 13.28 5.68
C ILE A 88 15.58 11.98 5.06
N THR A 89 15.43 10.93 5.85
CA THR A 89 14.93 9.64 5.37
C THR A 89 13.51 9.76 4.82
N MET A 90 12.62 10.47 5.52
CA MET A 90 11.25 10.69 5.05
C MET A 90 11.18 11.52 3.78
N ILE A 91 12.07 12.51 3.61
CA ILE A 91 12.18 13.28 2.34
C ILE A 91 12.53 12.34 1.19
N ILE A 92 13.52 11.45 1.36
CA ILE A 92 13.91 10.48 0.34
C ILE A 92 12.76 9.54 0.00
N ILE A 93 12.09 8.97 1.01
CA ILE A 93 10.94 8.08 0.82
C ILE A 93 9.82 8.82 0.10
N TYR A 94 9.54 10.06 0.49
CA TYR A 94 8.48 10.85 -0.13
C TYR A 94 8.76 11.20 -1.60
N MET A 95 10.00 11.45 -1.97
CA MET A 95 10.36 11.62 -3.40
C MET A 95 10.05 10.38 -4.24
N VAL A 96 10.27 9.19 -3.68
CA VAL A 96 9.90 7.91 -4.34
C VAL A 96 8.38 7.80 -4.46
N LEU A 97 7.65 8.10 -3.39
CA LEU A 97 6.18 8.10 -3.40
C LEU A 97 5.61 9.08 -4.43
N LEU A 98 6.19 10.27 -4.58
CA LEU A 98 5.77 11.23 -5.60
C LEU A 98 5.92 10.68 -7.01
N ALA A 99 6.99 9.95 -7.31
CA ALA A 99 7.17 9.30 -8.61
C ALA A 99 6.08 8.23 -8.83
N GLU A 100 5.78 7.41 -7.82
CA GLU A 100 4.72 6.40 -7.88
C GLU A 100 3.34 7.03 -8.09
N THR A 101 3.00 8.04 -7.29
CA THR A 101 1.72 8.75 -7.39
C THR A 101 1.56 9.45 -8.73
N THR A 102 2.61 10.08 -9.23
CA THR A 102 2.61 10.71 -10.55
C THR A 102 2.33 9.67 -11.64
N GLY A 103 2.96 8.51 -11.57
CA GLY A 103 2.67 7.38 -12.45
C GLY A 103 1.20 6.93 -12.39
N THR A 104 0.61 6.91 -11.20
CA THR A 104 -0.81 6.62 -11.00
C THR A 104 -1.72 7.67 -11.67
N TRP A 105 -1.39 8.96 -11.55
CA TRP A 105 -2.15 10.03 -12.21
C TRP A 105 -2.08 9.95 -13.73
N TYR A 106 -0.92 9.63 -14.29
CA TYR A 106 -0.78 9.39 -15.74
C TYR A 106 -1.58 8.15 -16.19
N ALA A 107 -1.62 7.10 -15.37
CA ALA A 107 -2.47 5.93 -15.66
C ALA A 107 -3.95 6.31 -15.69
N VAL A 108 -4.43 7.12 -14.74
CA VAL A 108 -5.82 7.63 -14.74
C VAL A 108 -6.06 8.53 -15.95
N SER A 109 -5.16 9.47 -16.24
CA SER A 109 -5.21 10.35 -17.42
C SER A 109 -5.38 9.57 -18.72
N SER A 110 -4.61 8.51 -18.89
CA SER A 110 -4.71 7.60 -20.04
C SER A 110 -6.07 6.90 -20.14
N VAL A 111 -6.64 6.49 -19.01
CA VAL A 111 -7.94 5.80 -18.97
C VAL A 111 -9.11 6.74 -19.31
N ILE A 112 -9.03 8.00 -18.87
CA ILE A 112 -10.08 9.00 -19.14
C ILE A 112 -9.87 9.76 -20.45
N ASN A 113 -8.74 9.54 -21.14
CA ASN A 113 -8.33 10.23 -22.36
C ASN A 113 -8.23 11.77 -22.21
N GLU A 114 -7.89 12.24 -21.02
CA GLU A 114 -7.64 13.65 -20.75
C GLU A 114 -6.16 13.87 -20.40
N PRO A 115 -5.42 14.70 -21.15
CA PRO A 115 -4.01 14.96 -20.87
C PRO A 115 -3.84 15.66 -19.52
N LEU A 116 -2.84 15.24 -18.77
CA LEU A 116 -2.51 15.80 -17.47
C LEU A 116 -1.57 17.00 -17.67
N SER A 117 -1.98 18.18 -17.18
CA SER A 117 -1.15 19.37 -17.21
C SER A 117 -0.21 19.45 -16.00
N ASP A 118 0.95 20.12 -16.17
CA ASP A 118 1.90 20.34 -15.06
C ASP A 118 1.26 21.04 -13.85
N THR A 119 0.33 21.96 -14.11
CA THR A 119 -0.43 22.64 -13.05
C THR A 119 -1.29 21.65 -12.24
N GLN A 120 -1.89 20.66 -12.90
CA GLN A 120 -2.67 19.62 -12.22
C GLN A 120 -1.77 18.70 -11.40
N VAL A 121 -0.60 18.31 -11.94
CA VAL A 121 0.41 17.53 -11.21
C VAL A 121 0.86 18.29 -9.97
N ASN A 122 1.25 19.56 -10.09
CA ASN A 122 1.68 20.38 -8.95
C ASN A 122 0.60 20.51 -7.87
N LYS A 123 -0.66 20.77 -8.26
CA LYS A 123 -1.79 20.82 -7.33
C LYS A 123 -2.05 19.45 -6.66
N GLY A 124 -1.85 18.37 -7.40
CA GLY A 124 -1.96 17.01 -6.87
C GLY A 124 -0.91 16.74 -5.79
N VAL A 125 0.35 17.07 -6.04
CA VAL A 125 1.46 16.94 -5.07
C VAL A 125 1.19 17.73 -3.79
N ILE A 126 0.74 19.00 -3.93
CA ILE A 126 0.38 19.82 -2.78
C ILE A 126 -0.79 19.19 -1.99
N GLY A 127 -1.82 18.72 -2.70
CA GLY A 127 -2.98 18.08 -2.08
C GLY A 127 -2.61 16.79 -1.34
N GLU A 128 -1.74 15.97 -1.91
CA GLU A 128 -1.22 14.75 -1.27
C GLU A 128 -0.38 15.09 -0.02
N GLY A 129 0.49 16.11 -0.11
CA GLY A 129 1.27 16.59 1.03
C GLY A 129 0.39 17.08 2.19
N ILE A 130 -0.67 17.85 1.90
CA ILE A 130 -1.66 18.27 2.90
C ILE A 130 -2.37 17.06 3.50
N GLY A 131 -2.75 16.07 2.68
CA GLY A 131 -3.35 14.83 3.14
C GLY A 131 -2.44 14.04 4.08
N CYS A 132 -1.14 13.94 3.75
CA CYS A 132 -0.14 13.29 4.61
C CYS A 132 0.06 14.04 5.95
N LEU A 133 0.08 15.38 5.93
CA LEU A 133 0.13 16.17 7.17
C LEU A 133 -1.11 15.94 8.04
N ALA A 134 -2.30 15.96 7.45
CA ALA A 134 -3.53 15.68 8.17
C ALA A 134 -3.53 14.25 8.76
N ALA A 135 -3.06 13.26 7.99
CA ALA A 135 -2.92 11.89 8.45
C ALA A 135 -1.96 11.79 9.65
N ALA A 136 -0.80 12.46 9.59
CA ALA A 136 0.18 12.47 10.66
C ALA A 136 -0.39 13.06 11.96
N LEU A 137 -1.18 14.13 11.87
CA LEU A 137 -1.81 14.76 13.05
C LEU A 137 -2.76 13.84 13.81
N VAL A 138 -3.45 12.94 13.09
CA VAL A 138 -4.35 11.93 13.69
C VAL A 138 -3.67 10.57 13.90
N GLY A 139 -2.35 10.47 13.66
CA GLY A 139 -1.58 9.25 13.83
C GLY A 139 -1.83 8.17 12.79
N ALA A 140 -2.34 8.55 11.64
CA ALA A 140 -2.46 7.65 10.50
C ALA A 140 -1.18 7.62 9.67
N THR A 141 -1.00 6.55 8.90
CA THR A 141 0.10 6.43 7.94
C THR A 141 -0.06 7.43 6.79
N PRO A 142 1.05 7.90 6.19
CA PRO A 142 0.99 8.69 4.96
C PRO A 142 0.16 7.98 3.88
N VAL A 143 -0.54 8.76 3.08
CA VAL A 143 -1.40 8.27 2.00
C VAL A 143 -0.76 8.60 0.65
N THR A 144 -0.91 7.71 -0.32
CA THR A 144 -0.45 7.89 -1.69
C THR A 144 -1.52 7.46 -2.69
N GLY A 145 -1.38 7.86 -3.95
CA GLY A 145 -2.27 7.44 -5.02
C GLY A 145 -2.20 5.92 -5.24
N TYR A 146 -3.36 5.28 -5.42
CA TYR A 146 -3.44 3.84 -5.62
C TYR A 146 -3.83 3.51 -7.06
N SER A 147 -2.91 2.93 -7.82
CA SER A 147 -3.03 2.70 -9.27
C SER A 147 -4.20 1.78 -9.66
N THR A 148 -4.66 0.91 -8.76
CA THR A 148 -5.84 0.05 -8.97
C THR A 148 -7.10 0.87 -9.23
N ASN A 149 -7.17 2.12 -8.75
CA ASN A 149 -8.28 3.02 -9.02
C ASN A 149 -8.43 3.35 -10.51
N ALA A 150 -7.34 3.43 -11.27
CA ALA A 150 -7.39 3.57 -12.73
C ALA A 150 -8.13 2.40 -13.38
N GLY A 151 -7.88 1.17 -12.89
CA GLY A 151 -8.61 -0.03 -13.31
C GLY A 151 -10.12 0.04 -12.97
N ILE A 152 -10.48 0.53 -11.78
CA ILE A 152 -11.87 0.71 -11.38
C ILE A 152 -12.56 1.74 -12.28
N ILE A 153 -11.92 2.86 -12.57
CA ILE A 153 -12.44 3.89 -13.48
C ILE A 153 -12.67 3.29 -14.88
N SER A 154 -11.68 2.56 -15.41
CA SER A 154 -11.78 1.89 -16.71
C SER A 154 -12.98 0.93 -16.80
N ILE A 155 -13.26 0.21 -15.72
CA ILE A 155 -14.34 -0.77 -15.67
C ILE A 155 -15.71 -0.10 -15.46
N THR A 156 -15.78 0.91 -14.59
CA THR A 156 -17.05 1.57 -14.21
C THR A 156 -17.46 2.68 -15.15
N GLY A 157 -16.50 3.26 -15.88
CA GLY A 157 -16.69 4.49 -16.65
C GLY A 157 -16.93 5.74 -15.79
N VAL A 158 -16.73 5.64 -14.46
CA VAL A 158 -17.01 6.74 -13.53
C VAL A 158 -15.69 7.40 -13.11
N ALA A 159 -15.42 8.59 -13.66
CA ALA A 159 -14.26 9.42 -13.35
C ALA A 159 -14.64 10.77 -12.70
N SER A 160 -15.85 10.91 -12.21
CA SER A 160 -16.35 12.18 -11.70
C SER A 160 -15.70 12.56 -10.38
N ARG A 161 -15.14 13.77 -10.27
CA ARG A 161 -14.59 14.34 -9.02
C ARG A 161 -15.61 14.33 -7.88
N LYS A 162 -16.91 14.55 -8.18
CA LYS A 162 -17.96 14.54 -7.16
C LYS A 162 -18.08 13.19 -6.47
N VAL A 163 -17.92 12.09 -7.21
CA VAL A 163 -17.97 10.73 -6.65
C VAL A 163 -16.81 10.50 -5.68
N PHE A 164 -15.59 10.91 -6.03
CA PHE A 164 -14.43 10.79 -5.15
C PHE A 164 -14.54 11.66 -3.90
N VAL A 165 -15.04 12.88 -4.04
CA VAL A 165 -15.30 13.76 -2.89
C VAL A 165 -16.37 13.16 -1.97
N MET A 166 -17.47 12.63 -2.51
CA MET A 166 -18.48 11.94 -1.70
C MET A 166 -17.93 10.69 -1.01
N ALA A 167 -17.08 9.91 -1.68
CA ALA A 167 -16.40 8.79 -1.06
C ALA A 167 -15.53 9.22 0.13
N SER A 168 -14.82 10.35 0.01
CA SER A 168 -14.02 10.91 1.09
C SER A 168 -14.88 11.29 2.31
N PHE A 169 -16.03 11.90 2.10
CA PHE A 169 -16.99 12.19 3.19
C PHE A 169 -17.49 10.91 3.87
N TRP A 170 -17.77 9.86 3.09
CA TRP A 170 -18.15 8.57 3.66
C TRP A 170 -17.03 7.99 4.53
N PHE A 171 -15.76 8.03 4.07
CA PHE A 171 -14.63 7.55 4.87
C PHE A 171 -14.46 8.36 6.15
N ILE A 172 -14.60 9.69 6.10
CA ILE A 172 -14.58 10.54 7.30
C ILE A 172 -15.72 10.13 8.25
N GLY A 173 -16.94 9.97 7.75
CA GLY A 173 -18.08 9.54 8.57
C GLY A 173 -17.85 8.16 9.22
N LEU A 174 -17.34 7.19 8.46
CA LEU A 174 -17.04 5.85 8.96
C LEU A 174 -15.92 5.84 10.01
N SER A 175 -14.99 6.79 9.96
CA SER A 175 -13.89 6.89 10.93
C SER A 175 -14.37 7.17 12.36
N PHE A 176 -15.57 7.77 12.52
CA PHE A 176 -16.16 8.01 13.84
C PHE A 176 -16.87 6.77 14.43
N LEU A 177 -17.02 5.69 13.66
CA LEU A 177 -17.65 4.48 14.14
C LEU A 177 -16.64 3.59 14.88
N GLY A 178 -16.52 3.77 16.20
CA GLY A 178 -15.57 3.04 17.03
C GLY A 178 -15.79 1.52 16.99
N LYS A 179 -17.03 1.05 16.92
CA LYS A 179 -17.32 -0.40 16.74
C LYS A 179 -16.81 -0.93 15.41
N LEU A 180 -16.91 -0.18 14.31
CA LEU A 180 -16.38 -0.58 13.02
C LEU A 180 -14.85 -0.71 13.08
N SER A 181 -14.19 0.27 13.67
CA SER A 181 -12.74 0.23 13.92
C SER A 181 -12.33 -0.97 14.78
N ALA A 182 -13.11 -1.28 15.82
CA ALA A 182 -12.86 -2.44 16.67
C ALA A 182 -13.02 -3.76 15.92
N VAL A 183 -14.01 -3.88 15.02
CA VAL A 183 -14.17 -5.06 14.15
C VAL A 183 -12.96 -5.22 13.24
N ILE A 184 -12.52 -4.14 12.58
CA ILE A 184 -11.36 -4.18 11.69
C ILE A 184 -10.09 -4.55 12.47
N ASN A 185 -9.86 -3.96 13.63
CA ASN A 185 -8.71 -4.25 14.50
C ASN A 185 -8.74 -5.66 15.10
N SER A 186 -9.91 -6.30 15.14
CA SER A 186 -10.05 -7.68 15.64
C SER A 186 -9.71 -8.72 14.57
N ILE A 187 -9.52 -8.31 13.31
CA ILE A 187 -9.10 -9.22 12.24
C ILE A 187 -7.70 -9.75 12.56
N PRO A 188 -7.50 -11.08 12.66
CA PRO A 188 -6.18 -11.62 12.98
C PRO A 188 -5.13 -11.25 11.94
N SER A 189 -3.91 -10.98 12.39
CA SER A 189 -2.79 -10.62 11.51
C SER A 189 -2.50 -11.67 10.44
N ALA A 190 -2.74 -12.96 10.72
CA ALA A 190 -2.61 -14.05 9.76
C ALA A 190 -3.60 -13.91 8.59
N VAL A 191 -4.84 -13.47 8.86
CA VAL A 191 -5.86 -13.22 7.82
C VAL A 191 -5.43 -12.06 6.93
N ILE A 192 -5.01 -10.96 7.55
CA ILE A 192 -4.48 -9.79 6.83
C ILE A 192 -3.26 -10.17 5.99
N GLY A 193 -2.33 -10.96 6.57
CA GLY A 193 -1.15 -11.47 5.89
C GLY A 193 -1.47 -12.31 4.66
N GLY A 194 -2.52 -13.14 4.73
CA GLY A 194 -2.99 -13.93 3.59
C GLY A 194 -3.46 -13.06 2.42
N VAL A 195 -4.29 -12.04 2.69
CA VAL A 195 -4.72 -11.06 1.66
C VAL A 195 -3.52 -10.29 1.13
N PHE A 196 -2.67 -9.77 2.03
CA PHE A 196 -1.52 -8.96 1.66
C PHE A 196 -0.52 -9.71 0.77
N SER A 197 -0.32 -11.00 1.01
CA SER A 197 0.56 -11.83 0.17
C SER A 197 0.08 -11.87 -1.30
N VAL A 198 -1.23 -12.00 -1.54
CA VAL A 198 -1.80 -11.97 -2.89
C VAL A 198 -1.67 -10.58 -3.51
N VAL A 199 -1.90 -9.53 -2.73
CA VAL A 199 -1.72 -8.14 -3.19
C VAL A 199 -0.27 -7.87 -3.58
N CYS A 200 0.70 -8.32 -2.79
CA CYS A 200 2.13 -8.20 -3.12
C CYS A 200 2.49 -8.89 -4.45
N ILE A 201 1.92 -10.07 -4.71
CA ILE A 201 2.11 -10.76 -6.00
C ILE A 201 1.55 -9.92 -7.16
N ILE A 202 0.37 -9.31 -6.98
CA ILE A 202 -0.24 -8.44 -8.00
C ILE A 202 0.64 -7.21 -8.25
N ILE A 203 1.17 -6.58 -7.20
CA ILE A 203 2.08 -5.43 -7.31
C ILE A 203 3.35 -5.83 -8.07
N LEU A 204 3.94 -6.97 -7.72
CA LEU A 204 5.12 -7.50 -8.40
C LEU A 204 4.86 -7.73 -9.90
N LEU A 205 3.74 -8.36 -10.25
CA LEU A 205 3.35 -8.61 -11.64
C LEU A 205 3.07 -7.31 -12.41
N ASN A 206 2.55 -6.27 -11.76
CA ASN A 206 2.40 -4.95 -12.36
C ASN A 206 3.76 -4.31 -12.66
N GLY A 207 4.75 -4.46 -11.77
CA GLY A 207 6.14 -4.07 -12.04
C GLY A 207 6.70 -4.77 -13.27
N PHE A 208 6.52 -6.07 -13.40
CA PHE A 208 6.94 -6.82 -14.62
C PHE A 208 6.24 -6.35 -15.89
N ARG A 209 4.98 -5.93 -15.83
CA ARG A 209 4.29 -5.37 -16.99
C ARG A 209 4.92 -4.08 -17.50
N VAL A 210 5.40 -3.23 -16.59
CA VAL A 210 6.12 -2.01 -16.96
C VAL A 210 7.45 -2.35 -17.63
N VAL A 211 8.20 -3.28 -17.03
CA VAL A 211 9.51 -3.70 -17.51
C VAL A 211 9.42 -4.46 -18.86
N LYS A 212 8.33 -5.20 -19.10
CA LYS A 212 8.13 -5.98 -20.35
C LYS A 212 8.27 -5.14 -21.62
N ASN A 213 7.97 -3.87 -21.58
CA ASN A 213 7.99 -2.97 -22.73
C ASN A 213 9.36 -2.33 -22.97
N LEU A 214 10.40 -2.72 -22.23
CA LEU A 214 11.77 -2.27 -22.38
C LEU A 214 12.55 -3.23 -23.27
N ASP A 215 13.45 -2.70 -24.09
CA ASP A 215 14.27 -3.49 -25.02
C ASP A 215 15.41 -4.27 -24.37
N PHE A 216 15.48 -4.30 -23.02
CA PHE A 216 16.49 -5.02 -22.22
C PHE A 216 17.91 -4.93 -22.79
N SER A 217 18.33 -3.72 -23.21
CA SER A 217 19.73 -3.45 -23.53
C SER A 217 20.59 -3.64 -22.26
N GLU A 218 21.91 -3.72 -22.43
CA GLU A 218 22.83 -3.81 -21.27
C GLU A 218 22.58 -2.71 -20.25
N ARG A 219 22.21 -1.54 -20.71
CA ARG A 219 21.89 -0.39 -19.87
C ARG A 219 20.68 -0.65 -18.98
N GLU A 220 19.56 -1.09 -19.53
CA GLU A 220 18.34 -1.40 -18.79
C GLU A 220 18.56 -2.54 -17.79
N LEU A 221 19.35 -3.55 -18.16
CA LEU A 221 19.69 -4.65 -17.26
C LEU A 221 20.42 -4.14 -15.99
N TYR A 222 21.37 -3.23 -16.13
CA TYR A 222 22.06 -2.65 -14.97
C TYR A 222 21.18 -1.69 -14.17
N ILE A 223 20.40 -0.84 -14.83
CA ILE A 223 19.52 0.13 -14.15
C ILE A 223 18.42 -0.57 -13.34
N ILE A 224 17.98 -1.75 -13.76
CA ILE A 224 16.95 -2.53 -13.06
C ILE A 224 17.61 -3.54 -12.11
N GLY A 225 18.63 -4.26 -12.57
CA GLY A 225 19.23 -5.38 -11.84
C GLY A 225 20.01 -4.95 -10.60
N VAL A 226 20.83 -3.90 -10.72
CA VAL A 226 21.64 -3.42 -9.59
C VAL A 226 20.77 -2.92 -8.42
N PRO A 227 19.76 -2.07 -8.63
CA PRO A 227 18.83 -1.69 -7.56
C PRO A 227 18.13 -2.87 -6.91
N LEU A 228 17.68 -3.85 -7.69
CA LEU A 228 17.04 -5.06 -7.16
C LEU A 228 18.01 -5.87 -6.30
N MET A 229 19.27 -6.02 -6.75
CA MET A 229 20.30 -6.70 -5.96
C MET A 229 20.54 -6.00 -4.61
N PHE A 230 20.65 -4.68 -4.59
CA PHE A 230 20.79 -3.91 -3.35
C PHE A 230 19.55 -4.06 -2.46
N THR A 231 18.35 -3.93 -3.02
CA THR A 231 17.08 -4.05 -2.27
C THR A 231 16.97 -5.42 -1.61
N ILE A 232 17.25 -6.49 -2.34
CA ILE A 232 17.22 -7.86 -1.82
C ILE A 232 18.36 -8.08 -0.80
N GLY A 233 19.57 -7.61 -1.11
CA GLY A 233 20.71 -7.72 -0.23
C GLY A 233 20.49 -7.12 1.16
N LEU A 234 19.77 -6.01 1.25
CA LEU A 234 19.42 -5.38 2.53
C LEU A 234 18.55 -6.26 3.43
N LEU A 235 17.76 -7.19 2.87
CA LEU A 235 16.93 -8.10 3.65
C LEU A 235 17.77 -9.13 4.41
N PHE A 236 18.98 -9.45 3.92
CA PHE A 236 19.88 -10.43 4.51
C PHE A 236 20.88 -9.82 5.53
N ILE A 237 20.87 -8.48 5.71
CA ILE A 237 21.74 -7.85 6.71
C ILE A 237 21.24 -8.22 8.11
N PRO A 238 22.11 -8.81 8.97
CA PRO A 238 21.77 -9.15 10.35
C PRO A 238 21.31 -7.94 11.15
N ALA A 239 20.35 -8.16 12.06
CA ALA A 239 19.81 -7.08 12.89
C ALA A 239 20.86 -6.37 13.75
N GLU A 240 21.89 -7.10 14.19
CA GLU A 240 23.01 -6.58 14.97
C GLU A 240 23.84 -5.56 14.19
N LEU A 241 24.12 -5.85 12.91
CA LEU A 241 24.82 -4.92 12.02
C LEU A 241 23.96 -3.68 11.70
N LYS A 242 22.65 -3.85 11.56
CA LYS A 242 21.73 -2.71 11.38
C LYS A 242 21.75 -1.80 12.61
N ALA A 243 21.73 -2.38 13.81
CA ALA A 243 21.70 -1.63 15.07
C ALA A 243 23.03 -0.90 15.36
N SER A 244 24.18 -1.40 14.86
CA SER A 244 25.50 -0.77 15.04
C SER A 244 25.78 0.38 14.05
N ALA A 245 24.96 0.54 13.01
CA ALA A 245 25.16 1.58 12.01
C ALA A 245 24.76 2.97 12.56
N PRO A 246 25.32 4.07 12.02
CA PRO A 246 24.83 5.41 12.32
C PRO A 246 23.32 5.54 12.01
N GLN A 247 22.61 6.35 12.76
CA GLN A 247 21.15 6.44 12.77
C GLN A 247 20.55 6.69 11.36
N LEU A 248 21.17 7.57 10.57
CA LEU A 248 20.76 7.82 9.18
C LEU A 248 20.85 6.53 8.32
N LEU A 249 21.94 5.76 8.48
CA LEU A 249 22.11 4.49 7.77
C LEU A 249 21.11 3.44 8.26
N GLN A 250 20.78 3.42 9.56
CA GLN A 250 19.75 2.52 10.08
C GLN A 250 18.40 2.75 9.41
N TYR A 251 17.99 4.02 9.24
CA TYR A 251 16.75 4.36 8.55
C TYR A 251 16.79 3.97 7.07
N LEU A 252 17.88 4.26 6.37
CA LEU A 252 18.03 3.89 4.96
C LEU A 252 18.03 2.37 4.76
N ILE A 253 18.83 1.64 5.55
CA ILE A 253 18.87 0.17 5.52
C ILE A 253 17.51 -0.43 5.93
N GLY A 254 16.77 0.25 6.81
CA GLY A 254 15.41 -0.11 7.19
C GLY A 254 14.36 0.10 6.09
N SER A 255 14.72 0.85 5.04
CA SER A 255 13.84 1.11 3.88
C SER A 255 14.45 0.61 2.57
N PRO A 256 14.33 -0.69 2.24
CA PRO A 256 14.86 -1.26 1.00
C PRO A 256 14.38 -0.54 -0.27
N ILE A 257 13.16 -0.03 -0.24
CA ILE A 257 12.57 0.74 -1.36
C ILE A 257 13.35 2.04 -1.59
N ALA A 258 13.67 2.78 -0.52
CA ALA A 258 14.43 4.03 -0.62
C ALA A 258 15.82 3.80 -1.19
N VAL A 259 16.52 2.76 -0.71
CA VAL A 259 17.84 2.39 -1.23
C VAL A 259 17.76 1.95 -2.69
N GLY A 260 16.79 1.11 -3.04
CA GLY A 260 16.59 0.69 -4.43
C GLY A 260 16.37 1.87 -5.36
N ALA A 261 15.54 2.85 -4.97
CA ALA A 261 15.30 4.04 -5.76
C ALA A 261 16.54 4.93 -5.90
N ILE A 262 17.30 5.15 -4.82
CA ILE A 262 18.55 5.91 -4.86
C ILE A 262 19.54 5.25 -5.83
N VAL A 263 19.72 3.93 -5.70
CA VAL A 263 20.62 3.17 -6.57
C VAL A 263 20.15 3.23 -8.01
N ALA A 264 18.84 3.13 -8.30
CA ALA A 264 18.30 3.25 -9.65
C ALA A 264 18.60 4.64 -10.26
N ILE A 265 18.42 5.71 -9.51
CA ILE A 265 18.73 7.08 -9.94
C ILE A 265 20.24 7.21 -10.25
N ILE A 266 21.09 6.69 -9.37
CA ILE A 266 22.55 6.72 -9.54
C ILE A 266 22.94 5.94 -10.79
N MET A 267 22.45 4.71 -10.96
CA MET A 267 22.75 3.87 -12.12
C MET A 267 22.26 4.52 -13.42
N ASN A 268 21.05 5.08 -13.43
CA ASN A 268 20.53 5.79 -14.61
C ASN A 268 21.38 7.00 -15.01
N LYS A 269 22.03 7.65 -14.03
CA LYS A 269 22.92 8.80 -14.30
C LYS A 269 24.33 8.37 -14.70
N LEU A 270 24.82 7.26 -14.16
CA LEU A 270 26.18 6.75 -14.43
C LEU A 270 26.29 6.04 -15.78
N ILE A 271 25.22 5.34 -16.21
CA ILE A 271 25.24 4.61 -17.46
C ILE A 271 24.64 5.50 -18.55
N PRO A 272 25.43 5.96 -19.53
CA PRO A 272 24.96 6.86 -20.59
C PRO A 272 23.97 6.14 -21.50
N LEU A 273 23.14 6.94 -22.19
CA LEU A 273 22.31 6.43 -23.28
C LEU A 273 23.22 5.92 -24.39
N GLU A 274 23.01 4.72 -24.85
CA GLU A 274 23.60 4.24 -26.11
C GLU A 274 23.12 5.15 -27.24
N LYS A 275 24.07 5.71 -28.00
CA LYS A 275 23.78 6.61 -29.14
C LYS A 275 23.33 5.81 -30.34
#